data_874cb9cd1d6c5b97716c7de7e464d204
#
_entry.id   874cb9cd1d6c5b97716c7de7e464d204
#
_cell.length_a   1.000
_cell.length_b   1.000
_cell.length_c   1.000
_cell.angle_alpha   90.00
_cell.angle_beta   90.00
_cell.angle_gamma   90.00
#
_symmetry.space_group_name_H-M   'P 1'
#
loop_
_entity.id
_entity.type
_entity.pdbx_description
1 polymer ?
#
loop_
_entity_poly.entity_id
_entity_poly.type
_entity_poly.pdbx_seq_one_letter_code
_entity_poly.pdbx_strand_id
1 'polypeptide(L)'
;MGVNRQHGESKLMVQLPPIRTIMFIPGNNQRFIDNAPAIGADAICLDLEDAIAPKDKLKAREMVKNAIPKIADRKKYTLFCRVNGYDTNLLEEDLLAVCDKDLDVISLPKGNGPEIINRVDHYLTLIEKQKGLSPGRIQIAPWIESAEGVLNALEMCSASSRVTMASFGGEDFTHDMGIPRTPSSKEIEWAMYRVATSCIAAGVIPIAGVEMNYKDENQLRESTQFSKSIGYQGRYCIHPSQIPIVNSLFQPTEAEAKEAREIIHSYESAEKKGLGATGLDGMVVDRPVYVRALAVIA
;
A
#
# COMPACT_ATOMS: atom_id res chain seq x y z
N MET A 1 22.92 22.89 -17.33
CA MET A 1 21.50 23.29 -17.43
C MET A 1 20.71 22.38 -16.50
N GLY A 2 20.37 22.90 -15.33
CA GLY A 2 19.69 22.14 -14.28
C GLY A 2 18.22 21.93 -14.64
N VAL A 3 17.79 20.69 -14.66
CA VAL A 3 16.36 20.37 -14.73
C VAL A 3 15.78 20.64 -13.34
N ASN A 4 15.26 21.85 -13.17
CA ASN A 4 14.42 22.23 -12.03
C ASN A 4 13.08 21.48 -12.21
N ARG A 5 12.93 20.31 -11.58
CA ARG A 5 11.59 19.75 -11.35
C ARG A 5 10.93 20.65 -10.31
N GLN A 6 10.26 21.69 -10.78
CA GLN A 6 9.26 22.41 -10.00
C GLN A 6 8.20 21.37 -9.61
N HIS A 7 8.19 20.98 -8.36
CA HIS A 7 7.04 20.30 -7.76
C HIS A 7 5.90 21.31 -7.85
N GLY A 8 5.02 21.06 -8.82
CA GLY A 8 3.77 21.80 -8.98
C GLY A 8 3.00 21.74 -7.65
N GLU A 9 2.18 22.75 -7.48
CA GLU A 9 1.32 23.09 -6.33
C GLU A 9 0.91 21.87 -5.52
N SER A 10 1.22 21.92 -4.23
CA SER A 10 0.79 20.97 -3.20
C SER A 10 -0.73 20.76 -3.32
N LYS A 11 -1.14 19.74 -4.08
CA LYS A 11 -2.51 19.23 -3.99
C LYS A 11 -2.73 18.88 -2.52
N LEU A 12 -3.81 19.36 -1.94
CA LEU A 12 -4.36 18.94 -0.64
C LEU A 12 -4.70 17.44 -0.69
N MET A 13 -3.66 16.60 -0.73
CA MET A 13 -3.80 15.17 -0.58
C MET A 13 -4.00 14.89 0.90
N VAL A 14 -4.98 14.10 1.23
CA VAL A 14 -5.09 13.52 2.59
C VAL A 14 -3.80 12.72 2.80
N GLN A 15 -2.90 13.25 3.61
CA GLN A 15 -1.68 12.52 3.98
C GLN A 15 -2.11 11.39 4.92
N LEU A 16 -2.04 10.17 4.41
CA LEU A 16 -2.19 8.99 5.25
C LEU A 16 -0.93 8.83 6.13
N PRO A 17 -1.08 8.36 7.37
CA PRO A 17 0.08 8.03 8.19
C PRO A 17 0.90 6.90 7.53
N PRO A 18 2.18 6.71 7.91
CA PRO A 18 2.95 5.56 7.46
C PRO A 18 2.23 4.24 7.75
N ILE A 19 2.13 3.37 6.73
CA ILE A 19 1.41 2.09 6.81
C ILE A 19 2.41 0.96 6.57
N ARG A 20 2.83 0.29 7.64
CA ARG A 20 3.71 -0.89 7.60
C ARG A 20 2.90 -2.17 7.40
N THR A 21 1.72 -2.25 8.03
CA THR A 21 0.84 -3.41 7.99
C THR A 21 -0.57 -3.05 7.61
N ILE A 22 -1.16 -3.83 6.69
CA ILE A 22 -2.57 -3.78 6.34
C ILE A 22 -3.16 -5.17 6.60
N MET A 23 -4.06 -5.30 7.58
CA MET A 23 -4.66 -6.59 7.93
C MET A 23 -5.96 -6.82 7.19
N PHE A 24 -6.05 -7.90 6.41
CA PHE A 24 -7.31 -8.34 5.82
C PHE A 24 -8.26 -8.92 6.86
N ILE A 25 -9.51 -8.47 6.82
CA ILE A 25 -10.61 -8.92 7.69
C ILE A 25 -11.77 -9.35 6.78
N PRO A 26 -12.14 -10.66 6.74
CA PRO A 26 -13.29 -11.12 5.97
C PRO A 26 -14.57 -10.39 6.35
N GLY A 27 -15.22 -9.75 5.37
CA GLY A 27 -16.40 -8.90 5.57
C GLY A 27 -17.67 -9.64 5.99
N ASN A 28 -17.68 -10.97 5.95
CA ASN A 28 -18.81 -11.80 6.37
C ASN A 28 -18.67 -12.37 7.80
N ASN A 29 -17.65 -11.95 8.57
CA ASN A 29 -17.40 -12.45 9.90
C ASN A 29 -17.44 -11.32 10.95
N GLN A 30 -18.60 -11.19 11.64
CA GLN A 30 -18.81 -10.12 12.62
C GLN A 30 -17.77 -10.14 13.74
N ARG A 31 -17.41 -11.32 14.25
CA ARG A 31 -16.41 -11.44 15.33
C ARG A 31 -15.03 -10.89 14.90
N PHE A 32 -14.62 -11.13 13.65
CA PHE A 32 -13.36 -10.60 13.14
C PHE A 32 -13.43 -9.09 12.95
N ILE A 33 -14.55 -8.59 12.44
CA ILE A 33 -14.79 -7.16 12.28
C ILE A 33 -14.73 -6.45 13.64
N ASP A 34 -15.43 -6.95 14.65
CA ASP A 34 -15.49 -6.35 15.99
C ASP A 34 -14.12 -6.33 16.70
N ASN A 35 -13.28 -7.34 16.44
CA ASN A 35 -11.95 -7.45 17.03
C ASN A 35 -10.87 -6.69 16.22
N ALA A 36 -11.13 -6.31 14.99
CA ALA A 36 -10.16 -5.67 14.10
C ALA A 36 -9.48 -4.42 14.72
N PRO A 37 -10.20 -3.52 15.44
CA PRO A 37 -9.58 -2.34 16.07
C PRO A 37 -8.50 -2.63 17.11
N ALA A 38 -8.44 -3.85 17.64
CA ALA A 38 -7.53 -4.24 18.71
C ALA A 38 -6.29 -5.03 18.24
N ILE A 39 -6.17 -5.32 16.93
CA ILE A 39 -5.11 -6.22 16.43
C ILE A 39 -3.73 -5.55 16.27
N GLY A 40 -3.65 -4.22 16.35
CA GLY A 40 -2.39 -3.48 16.32
C GLY A 40 -1.77 -3.30 14.91
N ALA A 41 -2.56 -3.46 13.84
CA ALA A 41 -2.12 -3.12 12.49
C ALA A 41 -2.23 -1.61 12.24
N ASP A 42 -1.39 -1.06 11.37
CA ASP A 42 -1.45 0.35 10.96
C ASP A 42 -2.67 0.63 10.04
N ALA A 43 -3.18 -0.42 9.37
CA ALA A 43 -4.41 -0.34 8.60
C ALA A 43 -5.23 -1.65 8.68
N ILE A 44 -6.55 -1.50 8.56
CA ILE A 44 -7.52 -2.60 8.49
C ILE A 44 -8.14 -2.57 7.10
N CYS A 45 -8.18 -3.71 6.42
CA CYS A 45 -8.84 -3.88 5.12
C CYS A 45 -10.02 -4.85 5.26
N LEU A 46 -11.23 -4.30 5.28
CA LEU A 46 -12.46 -5.11 5.22
C LEU A 46 -12.59 -5.71 3.82
N ASP A 47 -12.71 -7.02 3.73
CA ASP A 47 -12.67 -7.73 2.45
C ASP A 47 -14.06 -8.17 1.98
N LEU A 48 -14.42 -7.77 0.76
CA LEU A 48 -15.62 -8.21 0.04
C LEU A 48 -15.31 -9.15 -1.12
N GLU A 49 -14.02 -9.41 -1.38
CA GLU A 49 -13.56 -10.12 -2.56
C GLU A 49 -13.22 -11.60 -2.25
N ASP A 50 -12.01 -12.07 -2.42
CA ASP A 50 -11.63 -13.49 -2.43
C ASP A 50 -11.94 -14.25 -1.13
N ALA A 51 -11.90 -13.60 0.02
CA ALA A 51 -12.28 -14.23 1.28
C ALA A 51 -13.78 -14.53 1.43
N ILE A 52 -14.61 -14.06 0.49
CA ILE A 52 -16.07 -14.13 0.58
C ILE A 52 -16.63 -15.03 -0.53
N ALA A 53 -17.29 -16.13 -0.13
CA ALA A 53 -17.96 -17.02 -1.09
C ALA A 53 -19.05 -16.27 -1.87
N PRO A 54 -19.30 -16.61 -3.16
CA PRO A 54 -20.27 -15.91 -4.01
C PRO A 54 -21.66 -15.74 -3.38
N LYS A 55 -22.17 -16.76 -2.70
CA LYS A 55 -23.49 -16.73 -2.02
C LYS A 55 -23.55 -15.74 -0.84
N ASP A 56 -22.41 -15.36 -0.26
CA ASP A 56 -22.33 -14.52 0.91
C ASP A 56 -21.98 -13.05 0.58
N LYS A 57 -21.71 -12.72 -0.69
CA LYS A 57 -21.28 -11.38 -1.13
C LYS A 57 -22.23 -10.26 -0.68
N LEU A 58 -23.54 -10.45 -0.90
CA LEU A 58 -24.56 -9.45 -0.50
C LEU A 58 -24.58 -9.26 1.02
N LYS A 59 -24.51 -10.36 1.78
CA LYS A 59 -24.49 -10.32 3.24
C LYS A 59 -23.22 -9.60 3.73
N ALA A 60 -22.06 -9.93 3.19
CA ALA A 60 -20.80 -9.31 3.55
C ALA A 60 -20.82 -7.79 3.28
N ARG A 61 -21.35 -7.37 2.12
CA ARG A 61 -21.51 -5.95 1.75
C ARG A 61 -22.31 -5.18 2.81
N GLU A 62 -23.47 -5.69 3.23
CA GLU A 62 -24.28 -5.05 4.27
C GLU A 62 -23.59 -5.03 5.63
N MET A 63 -22.85 -6.10 5.98
CA MET A 63 -22.10 -6.15 7.22
C MET A 63 -20.97 -5.11 7.22
N VAL A 64 -20.19 -5.02 6.15
CA VAL A 64 -19.10 -4.04 6.00
C VAL A 64 -19.62 -2.62 6.01
N LYS A 65 -20.68 -2.32 5.26
CA LYS A 65 -21.37 -1.02 5.27
C LYS A 65 -21.74 -0.57 6.69
N ASN A 66 -22.32 -1.46 7.49
CA ASN A 66 -22.72 -1.19 8.85
C ASN A 66 -21.55 -1.15 9.85
N ALA A 67 -20.41 -1.77 9.50
CA ALA A 67 -19.23 -1.81 10.33
C ALA A 67 -18.37 -0.55 10.21
N ILE A 68 -18.19 -0.01 9.01
CA ILE A 68 -17.30 1.14 8.73
C ILE A 68 -17.48 2.28 9.75
N PRO A 69 -18.69 2.85 9.97
CA PRO A 69 -18.86 3.95 10.92
C PRO A 69 -18.66 3.58 12.39
N LYS A 70 -18.71 2.28 12.71
CA LYS A 70 -18.56 1.78 14.09
C LYS A 70 -17.10 1.54 14.48
N ILE A 71 -16.30 1.08 13.53
CA ILE A 71 -14.92 0.71 13.80
C ILE A 71 -13.91 1.77 13.36
N ALA A 72 -14.30 2.80 12.64
CA ALA A 72 -13.39 3.84 12.17
C ALA A 72 -12.74 4.59 13.32
N ASP A 73 -11.41 4.56 13.40
CA ASP A 73 -10.62 5.33 14.36
C ASP A 73 -9.31 5.80 13.71
N ARG A 74 -9.39 6.95 13.01
CA ARG A 74 -8.26 7.55 12.27
C ARG A 74 -7.06 7.91 13.11
N LYS A 75 -7.19 7.93 14.43
CA LYS A 75 -6.06 8.16 15.34
C LYS A 75 -5.23 6.89 15.56
N LYS A 76 -5.81 5.73 15.25
CA LYS A 76 -5.18 4.44 15.48
C LYS A 76 -4.76 3.74 14.21
N TYR A 77 -5.58 3.80 13.16
CA TYR A 77 -5.33 3.09 11.90
C TYR A 77 -6.09 3.71 10.73
N THR A 78 -5.66 3.37 9.51
CA THR A 78 -6.35 3.71 8.27
C THR A 78 -7.34 2.60 7.91
N LEU A 79 -8.56 2.96 7.49
CA LEU A 79 -9.59 2.00 7.14
C LEU A 79 -9.73 1.83 5.63
N PHE A 80 -9.51 0.61 5.18
CA PHE A 80 -9.64 0.16 3.80
C PHE A 80 -10.88 -0.73 3.64
N CYS A 81 -11.39 -0.79 2.40
CA CYS A 81 -12.30 -1.83 1.98
C CYS A 81 -11.84 -2.39 0.63
N ARG A 82 -11.57 -3.70 0.55
CA ARG A 82 -11.35 -4.38 -0.71
C ARG A 82 -12.69 -4.75 -1.32
N VAL A 83 -13.01 -4.10 -2.44
CA VAL A 83 -14.23 -4.32 -3.21
C VAL A 83 -14.04 -5.47 -4.21
N ASN A 84 -15.12 -5.93 -4.83
CA ASN A 84 -15.03 -6.90 -5.92
C ASN A 84 -14.47 -6.25 -7.19
N GLY A 85 -13.79 -7.03 -8.02
CA GLY A 85 -13.23 -6.57 -9.29
C GLY A 85 -14.30 -6.12 -10.28
N TYR A 86 -13.88 -5.32 -11.25
CA TYR A 86 -14.76 -4.75 -12.28
C TYR A 86 -15.46 -5.82 -13.13
N ASP A 87 -14.82 -6.94 -13.36
CA ASP A 87 -15.31 -8.09 -14.14
C ASP A 87 -16.47 -8.86 -13.49
N THR A 88 -16.73 -8.60 -12.20
CA THR A 88 -17.73 -9.33 -11.41
C THR A 88 -19.15 -8.75 -11.48
N ASN A 89 -19.33 -7.54 -12.03
CA ASN A 89 -20.57 -6.74 -11.98
C ASN A 89 -21.03 -6.39 -10.54
N LEU A 90 -20.14 -6.48 -9.54
CA LEU A 90 -20.45 -6.18 -8.13
C LEU A 90 -19.81 -4.87 -7.68
N LEU A 91 -18.85 -4.34 -8.45
CA LEU A 91 -18.03 -3.19 -8.07
C LEU A 91 -18.85 -1.94 -7.73
N GLU A 92 -19.79 -1.57 -8.61
CA GLU A 92 -20.58 -0.35 -8.43
C GLU A 92 -21.44 -0.40 -7.17
N GLU A 93 -22.07 -1.56 -6.91
CA GLU A 93 -22.88 -1.75 -5.72
C GLU A 93 -22.04 -1.79 -4.44
N ASP A 94 -20.82 -2.35 -4.51
CA ASP A 94 -19.87 -2.31 -3.40
C ASP A 94 -19.48 -0.86 -3.10
N LEU A 95 -19.07 -0.09 -4.11
CA LEU A 95 -18.70 1.32 -3.95
C LEU A 95 -19.84 2.14 -3.34
N LEU A 96 -21.08 1.99 -3.85
CA LEU A 96 -22.25 2.68 -3.31
C LEU A 96 -22.50 2.34 -1.83
N ALA A 97 -22.28 1.10 -1.44
CA ALA A 97 -22.49 0.62 -0.08
C ALA A 97 -21.42 1.11 0.89
N VAL A 98 -20.12 0.97 0.53
CA VAL A 98 -19.01 1.15 1.46
C VAL A 98 -18.43 2.56 1.48
N CYS A 99 -18.59 3.36 0.42
CA CYS A 99 -18.09 4.73 0.40
C CYS A 99 -18.82 5.58 1.44
N ASP A 100 -18.12 5.94 2.48
CA ASP A 100 -18.61 6.73 3.61
C ASP A 100 -17.54 7.71 4.06
N LYS A 101 -17.94 8.74 4.84
CA LYS A 101 -17.01 9.70 5.46
C LYS A 101 -15.94 9.03 6.32
N ASP A 102 -16.22 7.84 6.82
CA ASP A 102 -15.37 7.08 7.73
C ASP A 102 -14.48 6.03 7.03
N LEU A 103 -14.65 5.82 5.72
CA LEU A 103 -13.74 5.02 4.91
C LEU A 103 -12.61 5.90 4.35
N ASP A 104 -11.38 5.41 4.35
CA ASP A 104 -10.22 6.15 3.85
C ASP A 104 -9.80 5.70 2.45
N VAL A 105 -9.78 4.38 2.19
CA VAL A 105 -9.21 3.82 0.97
C VAL A 105 -10.07 2.70 0.40
N ILE A 106 -10.29 2.71 -0.90
CA ILE A 106 -10.77 1.57 -1.67
C ILE A 106 -9.55 0.75 -2.14
N SER A 107 -9.46 -0.50 -1.69
CA SER A 107 -8.53 -1.49 -2.23
C SER A 107 -9.17 -2.14 -3.46
N LEU A 108 -8.62 -1.87 -4.64
CA LEU A 108 -9.20 -2.24 -5.93
C LEU A 108 -8.44 -3.43 -6.53
N PRO A 109 -9.01 -4.64 -6.55
CA PRO A 109 -8.39 -5.83 -7.13
C PRO A 109 -8.55 -5.84 -8.66
N LYS A 110 -7.73 -6.66 -9.31
CA LYS A 110 -7.86 -7.10 -10.71
C LYS A 110 -7.96 -5.95 -11.74
N GLY A 111 -7.26 -4.85 -11.46
CA GLY A 111 -7.08 -3.77 -12.43
C GLY A 111 -5.94 -4.09 -13.39
N ASN A 112 -6.19 -4.07 -14.71
CA ASN A 112 -5.19 -4.37 -15.73
C ASN A 112 -4.67 -3.15 -16.47
N GLY A 113 -5.33 -2.00 -16.33
CA GLY A 113 -4.96 -0.77 -17.01
C GLY A 113 -5.48 0.50 -16.32
N PRO A 114 -5.05 1.68 -16.79
CA PRO A 114 -5.45 2.97 -16.23
C PRO A 114 -6.96 3.27 -16.37
N GLU A 115 -7.65 2.63 -17.33
CA GLU A 115 -9.08 2.85 -17.59
C GLU A 115 -9.94 2.46 -16.41
N ILE A 116 -9.60 1.37 -15.74
CA ILE A 116 -10.31 0.90 -14.54
C ILE A 116 -10.16 1.90 -13.41
N ILE A 117 -8.94 2.40 -13.21
CA ILE A 117 -8.66 3.42 -12.17
C ILE A 117 -9.47 4.69 -12.45
N ASN A 118 -9.46 5.18 -13.70
CA ASN A 118 -10.22 6.37 -14.10
C ASN A 118 -11.72 6.19 -13.91
N ARG A 119 -12.24 5.01 -14.19
CA ARG A 119 -13.66 4.68 -14.00
C ARG A 119 -14.03 4.68 -12.51
N VAL A 120 -13.21 4.05 -11.66
CA VAL A 120 -13.44 4.04 -10.21
C VAL A 120 -13.33 5.45 -9.63
N ASP A 121 -12.38 6.26 -10.06
CA ASP A 121 -12.27 7.67 -9.64
C ASP A 121 -13.55 8.45 -10.00
N HIS A 122 -14.08 8.25 -11.21
CA HIS A 122 -15.33 8.88 -11.61
C HIS A 122 -16.51 8.43 -10.72
N TYR A 123 -16.68 7.14 -10.47
CA TYR A 123 -17.72 6.62 -9.56
C TYR A 123 -17.57 7.20 -8.15
N LEU A 124 -16.37 7.18 -7.58
CA LEU A 124 -16.10 7.75 -6.27
C LEU A 124 -16.48 9.23 -6.21
N THR A 125 -16.12 10.01 -7.23
CA THR A 125 -16.46 11.44 -7.32
C THR A 125 -17.98 11.67 -7.31
N LEU A 126 -18.74 10.85 -8.05
CA LEU A 126 -20.20 10.95 -8.06
C LEU A 126 -20.81 10.59 -6.70
N ILE A 127 -20.35 9.48 -6.09
CA ILE A 127 -20.82 9.00 -4.78
C ILE A 127 -20.49 10.01 -3.68
N GLU A 128 -19.27 10.55 -3.65
CA GLU A 128 -18.84 11.58 -2.71
C GLU A 128 -19.75 12.81 -2.78
N LYS A 129 -20.00 13.32 -4.00
CA LYS A 129 -20.93 14.45 -4.20
C LYS A 129 -22.34 14.13 -3.71
N GLN A 130 -22.87 12.95 -4.02
CA GLN A 130 -24.20 12.50 -3.60
C GLN A 130 -24.31 12.41 -2.06
N LYS A 131 -23.23 11.98 -1.40
CA LYS A 131 -23.16 11.84 0.06
C LYS A 131 -22.67 13.09 0.79
N GLY A 132 -22.47 14.22 0.08
CA GLY A 132 -21.99 15.49 0.66
C GLY A 132 -20.53 15.44 1.13
N LEU A 133 -19.73 14.54 0.58
CA LEU A 133 -18.29 14.45 0.85
C LEU A 133 -17.49 15.29 -0.17
N SER A 134 -16.31 15.72 0.23
CA SER A 134 -15.41 16.41 -0.68
C SER A 134 -14.88 15.44 -1.74
N PRO A 135 -14.97 15.74 -3.05
CA PRO A 135 -14.36 14.93 -4.10
C PRO A 135 -12.86 14.70 -3.85
N GLY A 136 -12.41 13.47 -4.01
CA GLY A 136 -11.02 13.09 -3.74
C GLY A 136 -10.76 12.66 -2.28
N ARG A 137 -11.77 12.61 -1.44
CA ARG A 137 -11.68 12.21 -0.03
C ARG A 137 -11.27 10.74 0.13
N ILE A 138 -11.86 9.85 -0.68
CA ILE A 138 -11.58 8.41 -0.63
C ILE A 138 -10.46 8.12 -1.63
N GLN A 139 -9.38 7.48 -1.15
CA GLN A 139 -8.22 7.12 -1.95
C GLN A 139 -8.44 5.76 -2.65
N ILE A 140 -7.58 5.46 -3.63
CA ILE A 140 -7.58 4.19 -4.36
C ILE A 140 -6.23 3.51 -4.15
N ALA A 141 -6.25 2.22 -3.79
CA ALA A 141 -5.09 1.35 -3.70
C ALA A 141 -5.30 0.16 -4.67
N PRO A 142 -4.85 0.26 -5.93
CA PRO A 142 -4.98 -0.83 -6.89
C PRO A 142 -4.05 -2.00 -6.57
N TRP A 143 -4.52 -3.21 -6.86
CA TRP A 143 -3.69 -4.41 -6.94
C TRP A 143 -3.23 -4.62 -8.37
N ILE A 144 -1.93 -4.76 -8.53
CA ILE A 144 -1.25 -5.07 -9.77
C ILE A 144 -0.90 -6.56 -9.69
N GLU A 145 -1.71 -7.40 -10.34
CA GLU A 145 -1.72 -8.84 -10.09
C GLU A 145 -1.99 -9.68 -11.34
N SER A 146 -1.72 -9.10 -12.52
CA SER A 146 -1.73 -9.78 -13.81
C SER A 146 -0.50 -9.37 -14.63
N ALA A 147 -0.18 -10.13 -15.67
CA ALA A 147 0.90 -9.82 -16.61
C ALA A 147 0.66 -8.44 -17.26
N GLU A 148 -0.57 -8.19 -17.73
CA GLU A 148 -0.97 -6.90 -18.31
C GLU A 148 -0.85 -5.76 -17.29
N GLY A 149 -1.34 -5.96 -16.06
CA GLY A 149 -1.24 -4.98 -14.98
C GLY A 149 0.21 -4.65 -14.62
N VAL A 150 1.10 -5.63 -14.58
CA VAL A 150 2.55 -5.42 -14.33
C VAL A 150 3.19 -4.59 -15.45
N LEU A 151 2.83 -4.83 -16.70
CA LEU A 151 3.33 -4.03 -17.82
C LEU A 151 2.80 -2.59 -17.79
N ASN A 152 1.56 -2.37 -17.37
CA ASN A 152 0.88 -1.08 -17.27
C ASN A 152 1.01 -0.42 -15.87
N ALA A 153 1.89 -0.91 -15.00
CA ALA A 153 1.96 -0.49 -13.60
C ALA A 153 2.19 1.02 -13.42
N LEU A 154 3.02 1.65 -14.25
CA LEU A 154 3.26 3.10 -14.19
C LEU A 154 2.02 3.90 -14.58
N GLU A 155 1.36 3.51 -15.65
CA GLU A 155 0.16 4.13 -16.16
C GLU A 155 -0.99 4.01 -15.16
N MET A 156 -1.15 2.84 -14.53
CA MET A 156 -2.14 2.61 -13.48
C MET A 156 -1.87 3.51 -12.25
N CYS A 157 -0.63 3.55 -11.77
CA CYS A 157 -0.25 4.38 -10.63
C CYS A 157 -0.43 5.89 -10.91
N SER A 158 -0.30 6.30 -12.18
CA SER A 158 -0.38 7.71 -12.60
C SER A 158 -1.80 8.14 -13.03
N ALA A 159 -2.76 7.21 -13.14
CA ALA A 159 -4.06 7.44 -13.74
C ALA A 159 -4.95 8.42 -12.95
N SER A 160 -4.81 8.47 -11.63
CA SER A 160 -5.61 9.35 -10.77
C SER A 160 -4.79 9.85 -9.60
N SER A 161 -5.07 11.08 -9.17
CA SER A 161 -4.49 11.63 -7.93
C SER A 161 -4.99 10.94 -6.65
N ARG A 162 -6.02 10.08 -6.75
CA ARG A 162 -6.48 9.25 -5.64
C ARG A 162 -5.59 8.03 -5.41
N VAL A 163 -4.76 7.64 -6.38
CA VAL A 163 -3.81 6.53 -6.20
C VAL A 163 -2.66 7.03 -5.36
N THR A 164 -2.64 6.63 -4.09
CA THR A 164 -1.61 7.01 -3.12
C THR A 164 -0.72 5.84 -2.74
N MET A 165 -1.20 4.62 -2.96
CA MET A 165 -0.45 3.39 -2.82
C MET A 165 -0.93 2.36 -3.83
N ALA A 166 -0.07 1.37 -4.14
CA ALA A 166 -0.44 0.24 -4.98
C ALA A 166 0.24 -1.04 -4.47
N SER A 167 -0.36 -2.18 -4.78
CA SER A 167 0.08 -3.47 -4.24
C SER A 167 0.36 -4.45 -5.36
N PHE A 168 1.33 -5.36 -5.12
CA PHE A 168 1.58 -6.48 -6.01
C PHE A 168 0.94 -7.76 -5.45
N GLY A 169 0.10 -8.42 -6.27
CA GLY A 169 -0.57 -9.67 -5.94
C GLY A 169 0.11 -10.87 -6.63
N GLY A 170 1.00 -11.55 -5.90
CA GLY A 170 1.81 -12.64 -6.47
C GLY A 170 1.02 -13.90 -6.81
N GLU A 171 -0.05 -14.21 -6.07
CA GLU A 171 -0.87 -15.40 -6.29
C GLU A 171 -1.67 -15.27 -7.59
N ASP A 172 -2.40 -14.18 -7.76
CA ASP A 172 -3.17 -13.90 -8.98
C ASP A 172 -2.24 -13.71 -10.19
N PHE A 173 -1.09 -13.02 -10.02
CA PHE A 173 -0.10 -12.87 -11.07
C PHE A 173 0.42 -14.22 -11.59
N THR A 174 0.78 -15.14 -10.69
CA THR A 174 1.28 -16.46 -11.14
C THR A 174 0.18 -17.32 -11.74
N HIS A 175 -1.07 -17.16 -11.26
CA HIS A 175 -2.24 -17.78 -11.88
C HIS A 175 -2.43 -17.26 -13.31
N ASP A 176 -2.41 -15.94 -13.52
CA ASP A 176 -2.54 -15.31 -14.84
C ASP A 176 -1.41 -15.72 -15.80
N MET A 177 -0.18 -15.83 -15.30
CA MET A 177 1.00 -16.30 -16.04
C MET A 177 0.96 -17.81 -16.33
N GLY A 178 0.06 -18.59 -15.70
CA GLY A 178 0.00 -20.04 -15.84
C GLY A 178 1.22 -20.77 -15.23
N ILE A 179 1.85 -20.19 -14.21
CA ILE A 179 3.05 -20.76 -13.56
C ILE A 179 2.80 -21.05 -12.07
N PRO A 180 3.46 -22.05 -11.47
CA PRO A 180 3.30 -22.34 -10.06
C PRO A 180 4.00 -21.29 -9.18
N ARG A 181 3.39 -21.02 -7.99
CA ARG A 181 4.09 -20.34 -6.90
C ARG A 181 5.10 -21.28 -6.27
N THR A 182 6.28 -20.75 -5.97
CA THR A 182 7.35 -21.51 -5.31
C THR A 182 7.75 -20.86 -3.97
N PRO A 183 8.29 -21.64 -3.01
CA PRO A 183 8.80 -21.06 -1.76
C PRO A 183 9.90 -20.02 -1.97
N SER A 184 10.69 -20.14 -3.06
CA SER A 184 11.76 -19.21 -3.38
C SER A 184 11.27 -17.86 -3.91
N SER A 185 10.01 -17.77 -4.38
CA SER A 185 9.39 -16.57 -4.97
C SER A 185 10.16 -15.94 -6.15
N LYS A 186 11.12 -16.65 -6.75
CA LYS A 186 11.94 -16.13 -7.86
C LYS A 186 11.11 -15.82 -9.10
N GLU A 187 10.05 -16.57 -9.31
CA GLU A 187 9.13 -16.40 -10.43
C GLU A 187 8.40 -15.06 -10.45
N ILE A 188 8.33 -14.38 -9.31
CA ILE A 188 7.65 -13.07 -9.17
C ILE A 188 8.62 -11.90 -8.94
N GLU A 189 9.91 -12.14 -8.72
CA GLU A 189 10.87 -11.08 -8.36
C GLU A 189 10.89 -9.94 -9.38
N TRP A 190 10.95 -10.25 -10.69
CA TRP A 190 10.96 -9.22 -11.72
C TRP A 190 9.69 -8.35 -11.68
N ALA A 191 8.51 -8.95 -11.50
CA ALA A 191 7.25 -8.24 -11.40
C ALA A 191 7.23 -7.33 -10.17
N MET A 192 7.75 -7.81 -9.02
CA MET A 192 7.88 -6.99 -7.81
C MET A 192 8.78 -5.77 -8.03
N TYR A 193 9.95 -5.94 -8.67
CA TYR A 193 10.83 -4.80 -9.04
C TYR A 193 10.12 -3.82 -9.96
N ARG A 194 9.42 -4.32 -10.98
CA ARG A 194 8.70 -3.48 -11.94
C ARG A 194 7.62 -2.65 -11.24
N VAL A 195 6.80 -3.27 -10.39
CA VAL A 195 5.73 -2.59 -9.66
C VAL A 195 6.30 -1.56 -8.68
N ALA A 196 7.31 -1.93 -7.86
CA ALA A 196 7.93 -1.00 -6.93
C ALA A 196 8.51 0.23 -7.66
N THR A 197 9.25 0.01 -8.75
CA THR A 197 9.83 1.09 -9.56
C THR A 197 8.75 2.00 -10.16
N SER A 198 7.65 1.43 -10.67
CA SER A 198 6.53 2.17 -11.23
C SER A 198 5.82 3.02 -10.17
N CYS A 199 5.58 2.46 -8.97
CA CYS A 199 5.01 3.20 -7.85
C CYS A 199 5.87 4.41 -7.48
N ILE A 200 7.17 4.21 -7.28
CA ILE A 200 8.10 5.30 -6.91
C ILE A 200 8.16 6.36 -8.00
N ALA A 201 8.18 5.97 -9.28
CA ALA A 201 8.19 6.91 -10.41
C ALA A 201 6.91 7.76 -10.47
N ALA A 202 5.76 7.19 -10.08
CA ALA A 202 4.47 7.89 -9.99
C ALA A 202 4.26 8.67 -8.68
N GLY A 203 5.18 8.57 -7.70
CA GLY A 203 5.00 9.15 -6.36
C GLY A 203 3.97 8.39 -5.50
N VAL A 204 3.80 7.10 -5.75
CA VAL A 204 2.85 6.19 -5.10
C VAL A 204 3.61 5.24 -4.17
N ILE A 205 3.04 4.89 -3.02
CA ILE A 205 3.67 4.00 -2.04
C ILE A 205 3.47 2.53 -2.45
N PRO A 206 4.54 1.74 -2.70
CA PRO A 206 4.40 0.33 -2.97
C PRO A 206 4.19 -0.48 -1.67
N ILE A 207 3.14 -1.32 -1.67
CA ILE A 207 2.79 -2.21 -0.56
C ILE A 207 2.93 -3.65 -1.03
N ALA A 208 3.70 -4.47 -0.31
CA ALA A 208 3.90 -5.88 -0.63
C ALA A 208 2.61 -6.69 -0.39
N GLY A 209 2.39 -7.68 -1.22
CA GLY A 209 1.30 -8.63 -1.08
C GLY A 209 1.43 -9.53 0.16
N VAL A 210 0.52 -10.49 0.28
CA VAL A 210 0.44 -11.39 1.42
C VAL A 210 1.52 -12.47 1.40
N GLU A 211 1.89 -12.98 2.60
CA GLU A 211 2.58 -14.25 2.76
C GLU A 211 1.54 -15.29 3.20
N MET A 212 1.28 -16.27 2.32
CA MET A 212 0.18 -17.22 2.52
C MET A 212 0.47 -18.23 3.63
N ASN A 213 1.75 -18.60 3.83
CA ASN A 213 2.13 -19.48 4.92
C ASN A 213 2.31 -18.72 6.23
N TYR A 214 1.20 -18.35 6.86
CA TYR A 214 1.21 -17.55 8.10
C TYR A 214 1.85 -18.26 9.31
N LYS A 215 2.18 -19.56 9.20
CA LYS A 215 2.86 -20.34 10.25
C LYS A 215 4.38 -20.32 10.12
N ASP A 216 4.90 -19.95 8.95
CA ASP A 216 6.33 -19.88 8.69
C ASP A 216 6.85 -18.45 8.90
N GLU A 217 7.30 -18.17 10.12
CA GLU A 217 7.85 -16.87 10.46
C GLU A 217 9.14 -16.56 9.71
N ASN A 218 9.97 -17.57 9.38
CA ASN A 218 11.21 -17.35 8.66
C ASN A 218 10.94 -16.90 7.22
N GLN A 219 10.04 -17.59 6.52
CA GLN A 219 9.61 -17.20 5.18
C GLN A 219 9.00 -15.79 5.17
N LEU A 220 8.16 -15.46 6.18
CA LEU A 220 7.61 -14.11 6.33
C LEU A 220 8.71 -13.05 6.49
N ARG A 221 9.73 -13.33 7.33
CA ARG A 221 10.84 -12.40 7.53
C ARG A 221 11.66 -12.20 6.26
N GLU A 222 12.06 -13.28 5.62
CA GLU A 222 12.86 -13.26 4.38
C GLU A 222 12.12 -12.52 3.25
N SER A 223 10.86 -12.86 3.00
CA SER A 223 10.05 -12.20 1.95
C SER A 223 9.75 -10.74 2.27
N THR A 224 9.62 -10.37 3.55
CA THR A 224 9.42 -8.97 3.97
C THR A 224 10.70 -8.15 3.84
N GLN A 225 11.86 -8.70 4.26
CA GLN A 225 13.15 -8.05 4.08
C GLN A 225 13.49 -7.85 2.61
N PHE A 226 13.23 -8.86 1.77
CA PHE A 226 13.38 -8.72 0.33
C PHE A 226 12.50 -7.57 -0.21
N SER A 227 11.20 -7.56 0.13
CA SER A 227 10.30 -6.49 -0.31
C SER A 227 10.80 -5.10 0.13
N LYS A 228 11.20 -4.94 1.40
CA LYS A 228 11.79 -3.69 1.92
C LYS A 228 13.03 -3.28 1.11
N SER A 229 13.93 -4.24 0.79
CA SER A 229 15.17 -3.98 0.08
C SER A 229 14.98 -3.45 -1.34
N ILE A 230 13.84 -3.74 -1.96
CA ILE A 230 13.51 -3.28 -3.32
C ILE A 230 12.49 -2.13 -3.35
N GLY A 231 12.21 -1.52 -2.18
CA GLY A 231 11.49 -0.25 -2.09
C GLY A 231 10.06 -0.32 -1.58
N TYR A 232 9.51 -1.50 -1.26
CA TYR A 232 8.22 -1.58 -0.60
C TYR A 232 8.26 -0.98 0.81
N GLN A 233 7.17 -0.33 1.23
CA GLN A 233 7.11 0.40 2.49
C GLN A 233 6.14 -0.22 3.51
N GLY A 234 5.43 -1.28 3.11
CA GLY A 234 4.50 -2.02 3.96
C GLY A 234 4.12 -3.34 3.32
N ARG A 235 3.29 -4.11 4.02
CA ARG A 235 2.83 -5.44 3.59
C ARG A 235 1.41 -5.70 4.05
N TYR A 236 0.64 -6.40 3.21
CA TYR A 236 -0.63 -6.99 3.62
C TYR A 236 -0.40 -8.24 4.47
N CYS A 237 -1.22 -8.38 5.52
CA CYS A 237 -1.24 -9.51 6.45
C CYS A 237 -2.60 -10.22 6.40
N ILE A 238 -2.58 -11.55 6.56
CA ILE A 238 -3.78 -12.39 6.60
C ILE A 238 -4.01 -13.06 7.97
N HIS A 239 -3.06 -12.92 8.88
CA HIS A 239 -3.15 -13.43 10.24
C HIS A 239 -2.54 -12.44 11.24
N PRO A 240 -3.15 -12.24 12.44
CA PRO A 240 -2.65 -11.29 13.43
C PRO A 240 -1.21 -11.53 13.89
N SER A 241 -0.73 -12.78 13.89
CA SER A 241 0.67 -13.10 14.26
C SER A 241 1.71 -12.50 13.31
N GLN A 242 1.33 -12.16 12.08
CA GLN A 242 2.24 -11.53 11.10
C GLN A 242 2.53 -10.07 11.44
N ILE A 243 1.59 -9.37 12.09
CA ILE A 243 1.64 -7.93 12.33
C ILE A 243 2.90 -7.50 13.09
N PRO A 244 3.22 -8.06 14.28
CA PRO A 244 4.40 -7.60 15.03
C PRO A 244 5.71 -7.85 14.29
N ILE A 245 5.79 -8.95 13.50
CA ILE A 245 6.96 -9.29 12.70
C ILE A 245 7.16 -8.25 11.60
N VAL A 246 6.11 -7.98 10.82
CA VAL A 246 6.15 -7.02 9.70
C VAL A 246 6.41 -5.61 10.21
N ASN A 247 5.72 -5.17 11.28
CA ASN A 247 5.95 -3.86 11.90
C ASN A 247 7.40 -3.68 12.31
N SER A 248 8.02 -4.70 12.94
CA SER A 248 9.42 -4.62 13.37
C SER A 248 10.40 -4.51 12.21
N LEU A 249 10.11 -5.15 11.07
CA LEU A 249 10.99 -5.14 9.90
C LEU A 249 10.93 -3.82 9.12
N PHE A 250 9.77 -3.19 9.02
CA PHE A 250 9.63 -1.90 8.36
C PHE A 250 10.03 -0.72 9.25
N GLN A 251 10.07 -0.92 10.57
CA GLN A 251 10.58 0.11 11.49
C GLN A 251 12.11 0.19 11.38
N PRO A 252 12.70 1.38 11.32
CA PRO A 252 14.15 1.54 11.43
C PRO A 252 14.65 1.02 12.78
N THR A 253 15.76 0.30 12.79
CA THR A 253 16.45 -0.11 14.01
C THR A 253 17.15 1.09 14.65
N GLU A 254 17.47 0.99 15.93
CA GLU A 254 18.28 2.03 16.63
C GLU A 254 19.64 2.23 15.94
N ALA A 255 20.25 1.16 15.43
CA ALA A 255 21.52 1.23 14.70
C ALA A 255 21.36 2.00 13.38
N GLU A 256 20.35 1.68 12.55
CA GLU A 256 20.05 2.41 11.32
C GLU A 256 19.73 3.89 11.60
N ALA A 257 18.94 4.18 12.63
CA ALA A 257 18.63 5.54 13.02
C ALA A 257 19.85 6.32 13.54
N LYS A 258 20.79 5.67 14.24
CA LYS A 258 22.05 6.27 14.67
C LYS A 258 22.95 6.60 13.48
N GLU A 259 23.18 5.61 12.61
CA GLU A 259 23.96 5.79 11.38
C GLU A 259 23.40 6.92 10.51
N ALA A 260 22.07 6.95 10.33
CA ALA A 260 21.40 8.00 9.58
C ALA A 260 21.68 9.40 10.18
N ARG A 261 21.64 9.55 11.51
CA ARG A 261 21.96 10.81 12.18
C ARG A 261 23.43 11.22 11.98
N GLU A 262 24.37 10.27 12.00
CA GLU A 262 25.79 10.52 11.77
C GLU A 262 26.03 10.98 10.32
N ILE A 263 25.39 10.34 9.35
CA ILE A 263 25.42 10.73 7.93
C ILE A 263 24.88 12.15 7.74
N ILE A 264 23.72 12.47 8.34
CA ILE A 264 23.08 13.78 8.26
C ILE A 264 24.03 14.84 8.83
N HIS A 265 24.55 14.62 10.03
CA HIS A 265 25.47 15.57 10.69
C HIS A 265 26.74 15.80 9.87
N SER A 266 27.35 14.75 9.32
CA SER A 266 28.55 14.82 8.50
C SER A 266 28.31 15.64 7.23
N TYR A 267 27.20 15.37 6.51
CA TYR A 267 26.87 16.10 5.29
C TYR A 267 26.57 17.57 5.55
N GLU A 268 25.73 17.90 6.53
CA GLU A 268 25.40 19.29 6.88
C GLU A 268 26.64 20.11 7.34
N SER A 269 27.58 19.45 8.03
CA SER A 269 28.83 20.04 8.43
C SER A 269 29.74 20.36 7.24
N ALA A 270 29.76 19.52 6.21
CA ALA A 270 30.47 19.72 4.96
C ALA A 270 29.83 20.83 4.11
N GLU A 271 28.50 20.83 4.01
CA GLU A 271 27.73 21.85 3.27
C GLU A 271 27.97 23.26 3.82
N LYS A 272 28.04 23.44 5.16
CA LYS A 272 28.39 24.70 5.81
C LYS A 272 29.81 25.20 5.44
N LYS A 273 30.69 24.28 5.01
CA LYS A 273 32.05 24.59 4.52
C LYS A 273 32.13 24.78 3.00
N GLY A 274 30.96 24.75 2.31
CA GLY A 274 30.87 24.86 0.85
C GLY A 274 31.26 23.59 0.09
N LEU A 275 31.28 22.43 0.74
CA LEU A 275 31.59 21.13 0.14
C LEU A 275 30.29 20.39 -0.24
N GLY A 276 30.24 19.78 -1.43
CA GLY A 276 29.10 19.00 -1.92
C GLY A 276 29.10 17.50 -1.50
N ALA A 277 30.21 17.05 -0.88
CA ALA A 277 30.37 15.69 -0.38
C ALA A 277 31.40 15.64 0.74
N THR A 278 31.39 14.61 1.57
CA THR A 278 32.36 14.36 2.65
C THR A 278 32.65 12.87 2.78
N GLY A 279 33.61 12.51 3.62
CA GLY A 279 33.90 11.10 4.00
C GLY A 279 33.37 10.81 5.40
N LEU A 280 32.75 9.65 5.61
CA LEU A 280 32.39 9.12 6.91
C LEU A 280 32.72 7.61 6.91
N ASP A 281 33.59 7.19 7.81
CA ASP A 281 34.00 5.78 7.98
C ASP A 281 34.40 5.06 6.69
N GLY A 282 35.11 5.77 5.79
CA GLY A 282 35.55 5.22 4.51
C GLY A 282 34.50 5.25 3.39
N MET A 283 33.31 5.73 3.65
CA MET A 283 32.26 5.93 2.64
C MET A 283 32.16 7.39 2.21
N VAL A 284 31.83 7.62 0.94
CA VAL A 284 31.48 8.95 0.43
C VAL A 284 30.03 9.27 0.80
N VAL A 285 29.83 10.38 1.48
CA VAL A 285 28.52 10.93 1.82
C VAL A 285 28.27 12.12 0.91
N ASP A 286 27.41 11.93 -0.06
CA ASP A 286 26.91 12.92 -0.99
C ASP A 286 25.40 13.18 -0.79
N ARG A 287 24.81 14.05 -1.61
CA ARG A 287 23.39 14.39 -1.48
C ARG A 287 22.44 13.18 -1.56
N PRO A 288 22.57 12.20 -2.46
CA PRO A 288 21.76 10.98 -2.44
C PRO A 288 21.82 10.18 -1.14
N VAL A 289 23.02 10.05 -0.56
CA VAL A 289 23.21 9.36 0.74
C VAL A 289 22.55 10.14 1.88
N TYR A 290 22.71 11.47 1.91
CA TYR A 290 22.04 12.34 2.86
C TYR A 290 20.51 12.27 2.80
N VAL A 291 19.93 12.32 1.59
CA VAL A 291 18.47 12.25 1.43
C VAL A 291 17.91 10.88 1.90
N ARG A 292 18.63 9.78 1.65
CA ARG A 292 18.26 8.47 2.19
C ARG A 292 18.30 8.44 3.72
N ALA A 293 19.32 9.05 4.32
CA ALA A 293 19.42 9.12 5.77
C ALA A 293 18.28 9.93 6.40
N LEU A 294 17.87 11.05 5.77
CA LEU A 294 16.68 11.80 6.20
C LEU A 294 15.41 10.93 6.20
N ALA A 295 15.23 10.09 5.17
CA ALA A 295 14.07 9.21 5.09
C ALA A 295 14.03 8.10 6.17
N VAL A 296 15.18 7.75 6.77
CA VAL A 296 15.25 6.78 7.88
C VAL A 296 14.74 7.37 9.18
N ILE A 297 14.92 8.69 9.41
CA ILE A 297 14.58 9.36 10.67
C ILE A 297 13.28 10.18 10.60
N ALA A 298 12.66 10.29 9.41
CA ALA A 298 11.39 10.96 9.21
C ALA A 298 10.21 10.12 9.71
#